data_f0e8e88d00f9f1ca541bd12a5bbedbb6
#
_entry.id   f0e8e88d00f9f1ca541bd12a5bbedbb6
#
_cell.length_a   1.000
_cell.length_b   1.000
_cell.length_c   1.000
_cell.angle_alpha   90.00
_cell.angle_beta   90.00
_cell.angle_gamma   90.00
#
_symmetry.space_group_name_H-M   'P 1'
#
loop_
_entity.id
_entity.type
_entity.pdbx_description
1 polymer ?
#
loop_
_entity_poly.entity_id
_entity_poly.type
_entity_poly.pdbx_seq_one_letter_code
_entity_poly.pdbx_strand_id
1 'polypeptide(L)'
;MASNLSGGAWFDANQANFPNSSRVEDLAPPFREHSVEFISALDEAGATVHVTATRRDARRAALMQRSWDLAHGMLDPKHVPPIPGVDINWDHGSLAASKAAAQAMVNRFGIVFRPSLNSLHILGLAIDMNVTWAGTIQVTNKAGHKTPVGSPHNGADNTTLHAIGATYGVNKLLSDKPHWSSTGH
;
A
#
# COMPACT_ATOMS: atom_id res chain seq x y z
N MET A 1 30.45 -13.26 -5.87
CA MET A 1 29.55 -12.10 -5.72
C MET A 1 28.15 -12.57 -6.07
N ALA A 2 27.13 -12.19 -5.29
CA ALA A 2 25.75 -12.49 -5.67
C ALA A 2 25.45 -11.79 -7.00
N SER A 3 24.73 -12.46 -7.88
CA SER A 3 24.31 -11.88 -9.16
C SER A 3 23.36 -10.71 -8.91
N ASN A 4 23.55 -9.56 -9.58
CA ASN A 4 22.62 -8.45 -9.56
C ASN A 4 21.48 -8.60 -10.59
N LEU A 5 21.38 -9.75 -11.26
CA LEU A 5 20.28 -10.04 -12.18
C LEU A 5 18.93 -10.05 -11.46
N SER A 6 17.95 -9.36 -12.02
CA SER A 6 16.58 -9.29 -11.52
C SER A 6 15.92 -10.67 -11.38
N GLY A 7 14.79 -10.75 -10.71
CA GLY A 7 14.03 -11.99 -10.53
C GLY A 7 13.82 -12.38 -9.08
N GLY A 8 13.25 -13.56 -8.85
CA GLY A 8 12.87 -14.00 -7.51
C GLY A 8 14.03 -14.07 -6.53
N ALA A 9 15.19 -14.58 -6.94
CA ALA A 9 16.36 -14.66 -6.06
C ALA A 9 16.91 -13.28 -5.67
N TRP A 10 16.95 -12.34 -6.63
CA TRP A 10 17.34 -10.96 -6.33
C TRP A 10 16.36 -10.32 -5.33
N PHE A 11 15.06 -10.49 -5.56
CA PHE A 11 14.03 -9.99 -4.67
C PHE A 11 14.20 -10.52 -3.25
N ASP A 12 14.32 -11.85 -3.10
CA ASP A 12 14.42 -12.48 -1.78
C ASP A 12 15.68 -12.00 -1.01
N ALA A 13 16.77 -11.74 -1.70
CA ALA A 13 18.01 -11.23 -1.11
C ALA A 13 17.98 -9.73 -0.76
N ASN A 14 17.17 -8.92 -1.44
CA ASN A 14 17.27 -7.46 -1.38
C ASN A 14 16.04 -6.75 -0.84
N GLN A 15 14.86 -7.39 -0.78
CA GLN A 15 13.60 -6.73 -0.47
C GLN A 15 13.58 -5.99 0.88
N ALA A 16 14.34 -6.47 1.87
CA ALA A 16 14.43 -5.86 3.20
C ALA A 16 15.07 -4.45 3.16
N ASN A 17 15.88 -4.15 2.12
CA ASN A 17 16.49 -2.83 1.92
C ASN A 17 15.49 -1.79 1.38
N PHE A 18 14.30 -2.22 0.98
CA PHE A 18 13.25 -1.40 0.38
C PHE A 18 11.92 -1.70 1.07
N PRO A 19 11.71 -1.21 2.32
CA PRO A 19 10.58 -1.61 3.14
C PRO A 19 9.24 -1.12 2.59
N ASN A 20 8.21 -1.89 2.89
CA ASN A 20 6.82 -1.48 2.87
C ASN A 20 6.30 -1.64 4.31
N SER A 21 6.19 -0.54 5.03
CA SER A 21 5.80 -0.57 6.44
C SER A 21 4.31 -0.88 6.60
N SER A 22 3.96 -1.46 7.74
CA SER A 22 2.59 -1.53 8.25
C SER A 22 2.43 -0.80 9.59
N ARG A 23 3.45 -0.04 10.01
CA ARG A 23 3.44 0.69 11.27
C ARG A 23 2.84 2.08 11.09
N VAL A 24 1.88 2.43 11.93
CA VAL A 24 1.20 3.75 11.87
C VAL A 24 2.19 4.89 12.16
N GLU A 25 3.20 4.64 12.98
CA GLU A 25 4.25 5.60 13.33
C GLU A 25 5.08 6.06 12.12
N ASP A 26 5.12 5.25 11.04
CA ASP A 26 5.86 5.58 9.82
C ASP A 26 5.08 6.47 8.85
N LEU A 27 3.81 6.77 9.16
CA LEU A 27 3.04 7.78 8.43
C LEU A 27 3.61 9.19 8.66
N ALA A 28 3.37 10.09 7.71
CA ALA A 28 3.78 11.49 7.83
C ALA A 28 2.73 12.33 8.58
N PRO A 29 3.16 13.31 9.42
CA PRO A 29 2.24 14.30 9.98
C PRO A 29 1.59 15.18 8.89
N PRO A 30 0.35 15.66 9.08
CA PRO A 30 -0.57 15.36 10.19
C PRO A 30 -1.38 14.07 9.99
N PHE A 31 -1.20 13.36 8.88
CA PHE A 31 -2.00 12.16 8.55
C PHE A 31 -1.77 11.01 9.55
N ARG A 32 -0.57 10.94 10.14
CA ARG A 32 -0.29 9.98 11.22
C ARG A 32 -1.21 10.20 12.41
N GLU A 33 -1.31 11.42 12.92
CA GLU A 33 -2.15 11.79 14.06
C GLU A 33 -3.62 11.54 13.76
N HIS A 34 -4.09 11.90 12.56
CA HIS A 34 -5.43 11.62 12.08
C HIS A 34 -5.75 10.11 12.07
N SER A 35 -4.82 9.31 11.58
CA SER A 35 -4.98 7.85 11.51
C SER A 35 -5.01 7.22 12.91
N VAL A 36 -4.15 7.67 13.83
CA VAL A 36 -4.12 7.20 15.22
C VAL A 36 -5.45 7.48 15.91
N GLU A 37 -5.97 8.70 15.80
CA GLU A 37 -7.24 9.08 16.41
C GLU A 37 -8.43 8.29 15.84
N PHE A 38 -8.46 8.07 14.52
CA PHE A 38 -9.53 7.29 13.89
C PHE A 38 -9.46 5.82 14.31
N ILE A 39 -8.27 5.21 14.33
CA ILE A 39 -8.07 3.83 14.80
C ILE A 39 -8.49 3.70 16.27
N SER A 40 -8.12 4.66 17.14
CA SER A 40 -8.54 4.66 18.53
C SER A 40 -10.08 4.70 18.68
N ALA A 41 -10.76 5.53 17.89
CA ALA A 41 -12.23 5.60 17.91
C ALA A 41 -12.89 4.29 17.43
N LEU A 42 -12.25 3.57 16.51
CA LEU A 42 -12.70 2.25 16.06
C LEU A 42 -12.50 1.18 17.13
N ASP A 43 -11.34 1.14 17.77
CA ASP A 43 -11.01 0.20 18.83
C ASP A 43 -11.93 0.41 20.05
N GLU A 44 -12.16 1.66 20.46
CA GLU A 44 -13.09 2.02 21.53
C GLU A 44 -14.54 1.59 21.23
N ALA A 45 -14.93 1.58 19.95
CA ALA A 45 -16.25 1.11 19.52
C ALA A 45 -16.35 -0.42 19.45
N GLY A 46 -15.24 -1.15 19.60
CA GLY A 46 -15.19 -2.61 19.52
C GLY A 46 -14.99 -3.15 18.10
N ALA A 47 -14.52 -2.35 17.17
CA ALA A 47 -14.06 -2.83 15.87
C ALA A 47 -12.66 -3.46 15.95
N THR A 48 -12.36 -4.37 15.03
CA THR A 48 -11.02 -4.90 14.84
C THR A 48 -10.37 -4.23 13.65
N VAL A 49 -9.21 -3.61 13.85
CA VAL A 49 -8.42 -2.94 12.80
C VAL A 49 -7.15 -3.72 12.54
N HIS A 50 -6.93 -4.09 11.28
CA HIS A 50 -5.69 -4.75 10.84
C HIS A 50 -5.02 -3.90 9.76
N VAL A 51 -3.92 -3.23 10.11
CA VAL A 51 -3.12 -2.40 9.19
C VAL A 51 -2.19 -3.31 8.39
N THR A 52 -2.27 -3.21 7.05
CA THR A 52 -1.48 -4.03 6.12
C THR A 52 -0.38 -3.26 5.41
N ALA A 53 -0.56 -1.95 5.18
CA ALA A 53 0.48 -1.09 4.64
C ALA A 53 0.30 0.36 5.09
N THR A 54 1.43 1.06 5.25
CA THR A 54 1.51 2.48 5.56
C THR A 54 2.49 3.16 4.60
N ARG A 55 3.73 3.47 5.04
CA ARG A 55 4.72 4.11 4.20
C ARG A 55 5.51 3.10 3.36
N ARG A 56 5.61 3.37 2.06
CA ARG A 56 6.39 2.58 1.11
C ARG A 56 7.65 3.31 0.69
N ASP A 57 8.80 2.63 0.71
CA ASP A 57 10.04 3.16 0.14
C ASP A 57 9.84 3.47 -1.37
N ALA A 58 10.26 4.65 -1.81
CA ALA A 58 10.13 5.07 -3.21
C ALA A 58 10.86 4.14 -4.19
N ARG A 59 11.99 3.55 -3.76
CA ARG A 59 12.74 2.56 -4.55
C ARG A 59 11.93 1.27 -4.71
N ARG A 60 11.21 0.84 -3.65
CA ARG A 60 10.30 -0.30 -3.75
C ARG A 60 9.18 -0.03 -4.77
N ALA A 61 8.57 1.16 -4.74
CA ALA A 61 7.55 1.53 -5.72
C ALA A 61 8.11 1.51 -7.15
N ALA A 62 9.32 2.02 -7.36
CA ALA A 62 10.01 1.98 -8.64
C ALA A 62 10.31 0.53 -9.09
N LEU A 63 10.81 -0.32 -8.19
CA LEU A 63 11.03 -1.75 -8.46
C LEU A 63 9.74 -2.45 -8.86
N MET A 64 8.65 -2.20 -8.14
CA MET A 64 7.33 -2.75 -8.46
C MET A 64 6.87 -2.33 -9.86
N GLN A 65 6.95 -1.03 -10.18
CA GLN A 65 6.53 -0.52 -11.50
C GLN A 65 7.42 -1.06 -12.63
N ARG A 66 8.77 -1.06 -12.47
CA ARG A 66 9.69 -1.61 -13.48
C ARG A 66 9.43 -3.10 -13.73
N SER A 67 9.23 -3.88 -12.65
CA SER A 67 8.89 -5.30 -12.77
C SER A 67 7.60 -5.50 -13.56
N TRP A 68 6.57 -4.72 -13.28
CA TRP A 68 5.30 -4.75 -14.02
C TRP A 68 5.51 -4.41 -15.49
N ASP A 69 6.14 -3.27 -15.78
CA ASP A 69 6.30 -2.76 -17.13
C ASP A 69 7.12 -3.72 -18.01
N LEU A 70 8.17 -4.33 -17.45
CA LEU A 70 8.96 -5.35 -18.15
C LEU A 70 8.21 -6.65 -18.39
N ALA A 71 7.51 -7.16 -17.38
CA ALA A 71 6.72 -8.39 -17.49
C ALA A 71 5.66 -8.27 -18.59
N HIS A 72 5.04 -7.09 -18.72
CA HIS A 72 4.02 -6.79 -19.73
C HIS A 72 4.58 -6.26 -21.05
N GLY A 73 5.91 -6.17 -21.21
CA GLY A 73 6.55 -5.73 -22.45
C GLY A 73 6.41 -4.25 -22.75
N MET A 74 6.17 -3.43 -21.72
CA MET A 74 6.06 -1.96 -21.83
C MET A 74 7.42 -1.27 -21.77
N LEU A 75 8.47 -2.00 -21.35
CA LEU A 75 9.86 -1.54 -21.29
C LEU A 75 10.79 -2.54 -22.00
N ASP A 76 11.86 -2.00 -22.62
CA ASP A 76 12.99 -2.80 -23.10
C ASP A 76 13.95 -3.06 -21.91
N PRO A 77 14.29 -4.33 -21.61
CA PRO A 77 15.19 -4.65 -20.49
C PRO A 77 16.59 -4.02 -20.61
N LYS A 78 17.05 -3.68 -21.81
CA LYS A 78 18.34 -2.99 -22.05
C LYS A 78 18.32 -1.51 -21.74
N HIS A 79 17.11 -0.90 -21.69
CA HIS A 79 16.92 0.54 -21.56
C HIS A 79 16.11 0.93 -20.31
N VAL A 80 16.05 0.07 -19.30
CA VAL A 80 15.37 0.39 -18.05
C VAL A 80 16.09 1.52 -17.32
N PRO A 81 15.40 2.64 -17.03
CA PRO A 81 16.03 3.72 -16.26
C PRO A 81 16.51 3.23 -14.90
N PRO A 82 17.70 3.61 -14.44
CA PRO A 82 18.23 3.20 -13.16
C PRO A 82 17.36 3.71 -12.01
N ILE A 83 17.38 2.97 -10.91
CA ILE A 83 16.74 3.38 -9.65
C ILE A 83 17.87 3.78 -8.70
N PRO A 84 17.98 5.04 -8.25
CA PRO A 84 19.05 5.48 -7.37
C PRO A 84 19.17 4.60 -6.12
N GLY A 85 20.38 4.10 -5.86
CA GLY A 85 20.66 3.24 -4.69
C GLY A 85 20.16 1.80 -4.82
N VAL A 86 19.82 1.36 -6.03
CA VAL A 86 19.41 -0.03 -6.32
C VAL A 86 20.36 -0.63 -7.36
N ASP A 87 21.08 -1.66 -6.97
CA ASP A 87 21.91 -2.45 -7.91
C ASP A 87 21.09 -3.62 -8.45
N ILE A 88 20.57 -3.46 -9.66
CA ILE A 88 19.75 -4.46 -10.35
C ILE A 88 19.98 -4.39 -11.86
N ASN A 89 20.19 -5.55 -12.47
CA ASN A 89 20.26 -5.71 -13.91
C ASN A 89 19.02 -6.44 -14.43
N TRP A 90 18.31 -5.80 -15.36
CA TRP A 90 17.07 -6.33 -15.93
C TRP A 90 17.29 -7.14 -17.21
N ASP A 91 18.47 -7.01 -17.86
CA ASP A 91 18.79 -7.74 -19.09
C ASP A 91 19.38 -9.12 -18.80
N HIS A 92 18.63 -10.16 -19.12
CA HIS A 92 19.00 -11.56 -19.01
C HIS A 92 19.52 -12.15 -20.34
N GLY A 93 19.94 -11.30 -21.28
CA GLY A 93 20.46 -11.70 -22.60
C GLY A 93 19.38 -12.08 -23.63
N SER A 94 18.12 -12.22 -23.21
CA SER A 94 16.98 -12.38 -24.10
C SER A 94 15.72 -11.72 -23.52
N LEU A 95 14.83 -11.25 -24.39
CA LEU A 95 13.56 -10.63 -23.97
C LEU A 95 12.70 -11.61 -23.15
N ALA A 96 12.64 -12.88 -23.56
CA ALA A 96 11.84 -13.90 -22.88
C ALA A 96 12.36 -14.15 -21.46
N ALA A 97 13.68 -14.28 -21.25
CA ALA A 97 14.27 -14.49 -19.93
C ALA A 97 14.10 -13.26 -19.04
N SER A 98 14.27 -12.06 -19.57
CA SER A 98 14.09 -10.79 -18.85
C SER A 98 12.62 -10.61 -18.39
N LYS A 99 11.64 -10.90 -19.27
CA LYS A 99 10.22 -10.86 -18.91
C LYS A 99 9.86 -11.89 -17.85
N ALA A 100 10.40 -13.11 -17.93
CA ALA A 100 10.15 -14.15 -16.94
C ALA A 100 10.72 -13.77 -15.56
N ALA A 101 11.93 -13.18 -15.52
CA ALA A 101 12.52 -12.69 -14.30
C ALA A 101 11.71 -11.54 -13.68
N ALA A 102 11.27 -10.58 -14.49
CA ALA A 102 10.40 -9.49 -14.06
C ALA A 102 9.05 -10.01 -13.55
N GLN A 103 8.45 -11.00 -14.21
CA GLN A 103 7.21 -11.65 -13.76
C GLN A 103 7.39 -12.36 -12.41
N ALA A 104 8.54 -12.98 -12.17
CA ALA A 104 8.84 -13.56 -10.86
C ALA A 104 8.86 -12.49 -9.74
N MET A 105 9.37 -11.29 -10.03
CA MET A 105 9.30 -10.17 -9.08
C MET A 105 7.87 -9.64 -8.90
N VAL A 106 7.08 -9.51 -9.97
CA VAL A 106 5.64 -9.15 -9.89
C VAL A 106 4.92 -10.07 -8.92
N ASN A 107 5.12 -11.38 -9.06
CA ASN A 107 4.50 -12.40 -8.20
C ASN A 107 4.96 -12.27 -6.73
N ARG A 108 6.27 -12.02 -6.49
CA ARG A 108 6.84 -11.82 -5.14
C ARG A 108 6.33 -10.55 -4.47
N PHE A 109 6.13 -9.48 -5.23
CA PHE A 109 5.52 -8.24 -4.74
C PHE A 109 4.00 -8.38 -4.48
N GLY A 110 3.34 -9.40 -5.05
CA GLY A 110 1.89 -9.54 -5.01
C GLY A 110 1.15 -8.47 -5.82
N ILE A 111 1.73 -8.00 -6.92
CA ILE A 111 1.18 -6.91 -7.72
C ILE A 111 0.06 -7.46 -8.63
N VAL A 112 -1.12 -6.84 -8.55
CA VAL A 112 -2.30 -7.19 -9.37
C VAL A 112 -2.60 -6.12 -10.43
N PHE A 113 -2.19 -4.87 -10.17
CA PHE A 113 -2.34 -3.73 -11.07
C PHE A 113 -1.02 -2.98 -11.19
N ARG A 114 -0.84 -2.23 -12.31
CA ARG A 114 0.36 -1.43 -12.50
C ARG A 114 0.54 -0.42 -11.36
N PRO A 115 1.66 -0.47 -10.60
CA PRO A 115 1.88 0.45 -9.50
C PRO A 115 2.12 1.88 -9.97
N SER A 116 1.61 2.86 -9.19
CA SER A 116 1.86 4.28 -9.41
C SER A 116 3.11 4.74 -8.64
N LEU A 117 3.93 5.59 -9.27
CA LEU A 117 5.02 6.31 -8.59
C LEU A 117 4.51 7.56 -7.83
N ASN A 118 3.26 7.95 -8.04
CA ASN A 118 2.62 9.06 -7.34
C ASN A 118 1.72 8.58 -6.20
N SER A 119 1.93 7.36 -5.72
CA SER A 119 1.15 6.78 -4.62
C SER A 119 1.37 7.57 -3.33
N LEU A 120 0.30 7.89 -2.61
CA LEU A 120 0.33 8.55 -1.31
C LEU A 120 1.05 7.72 -0.23
N HIS A 121 1.17 6.40 -0.41
CA HIS A 121 2.01 5.56 0.45
C HIS A 121 3.49 5.98 0.43
N ILE A 122 4.01 6.45 -0.71
CA ILE A 122 5.40 6.94 -0.82
C ILE A 122 5.62 8.16 0.08
N LEU A 123 4.59 8.99 0.20
CA LEU A 123 4.61 10.19 1.01
C LEU A 123 4.25 9.93 2.49
N GLY A 124 3.81 8.71 2.84
CA GLY A 124 3.27 8.40 4.16
C GLY A 124 1.90 9.03 4.43
N LEU A 125 1.13 9.32 3.39
CA LEU A 125 -0.20 9.95 3.44
C LEU A 125 -1.33 8.98 3.07
N ALA A 126 -1.05 7.67 3.11
CA ALA A 126 -2.03 6.61 2.92
C ALA A 126 -1.77 5.44 3.88
N ILE A 127 -2.84 4.75 4.21
CA ILE A 127 -2.88 3.55 5.05
C ILE A 127 -3.82 2.52 4.43
N ASP A 128 -3.34 1.29 4.28
CA ASP A 128 -4.19 0.15 3.95
C ASP A 128 -4.57 -0.57 5.23
N MET A 129 -5.87 -0.64 5.52
CA MET A 129 -6.38 -1.31 6.70
C MET A 129 -7.68 -2.03 6.42
N ASN A 130 -7.81 -3.23 7.01
CA ASN A 130 -9.05 -3.98 7.08
C ASN A 130 -9.71 -3.69 8.42
N VAL A 131 -10.94 -3.20 8.39
CA VAL A 131 -11.75 -2.91 9.59
C VAL A 131 -12.96 -3.83 9.57
N THR A 132 -13.22 -4.55 10.67
CA THR A 132 -14.36 -5.45 10.80
C THR A 132 -14.98 -5.35 12.20
N TRP A 133 -16.26 -5.65 12.33
CA TRP A 133 -16.97 -5.68 13.61
C TRP A 133 -18.19 -6.61 13.55
N ALA A 134 -18.79 -6.89 14.68
CA ALA A 134 -20.03 -7.65 14.80
C ALA A 134 -21.19 -6.77 15.26
N GLY A 135 -22.39 -7.00 14.73
CA GLY A 135 -23.60 -6.25 15.12
C GLY A 135 -23.53 -4.77 14.74
N THR A 136 -24.13 -3.93 15.59
CA THR A 136 -24.07 -2.46 15.44
C THR A 136 -23.17 -1.88 16.52
N ILE A 137 -22.13 -1.15 16.13
CA ILE A 137 -21.20 -0.47 17.02
C ILE A 137 -21.49 1.04 17.03
N GLN A 138 -21.04 1.74 18.09
CA GLN A 138 -21.17 3.19 18.22
C GLN A 138 -19.80 3.83 18.03
N VAL A 139 -19.54 4.37 16.85
CA VAL A 139 -18.26 5.02 16.53
C VAL A 139 -18.35 6.52 16.77
N THR A 140 -17.42 7.06 17.53
CA THR A 140 -17.32 8.50 17.80
C THR A 140 -16.64 9.19 16.60
N ASN A 141 -17.21 10.29 16.11
CA ASN A 141 -16.56 11.10 15.07
C ASN A 141 -15.62 12.15 15.71
N LYS A 142 -14.85 12.87 14.88
CA LYS A 142 -13.86 13.88 15.36
C LYS A 142 -14.48 14.99 16.22
N ALA A 143 -15.77 15.27 16.07
CA ALA A 143 -16.51 16.26 16.88
C ALA A 143 -17.08 15.68 18.21
N GLY A 144 -16.82 14.40 18.49
CA GLY A 144 -17.31 13.74 19.72
C GLY A 144 -18.72 13.16 19.62
N HIS A 145 -19.36 13.18 18.46
CA HIS A 145 -20.70 12.61 18.29
C HIS A 145 -20.60 11.11 17.98
N LYS A 146 -21.39 10.30 18.70
CA LYS A 146 -21.54 8.87 18.47
C LYS A 146 -22.51 8.59 17.33
N THR A 147 -22.10 7.75 16.38
CA THR A 147 -22.90 7.35 15.22
C THR A 147 -23.03 5.82 15.19
N PRO A 148 -24.25 5.26 15.07
CA PRO A 148 -24.41 3.82 14.93
C PRO A 148 -23.91 3.35 13.56
N VAL A 149 -23.07 2.32 13.55
CA VAL A 149 -22.49 1.72 12.36
C VAL A 149 -22.86 0.23 12.33
N GLY A 150 -23.76 -0.14 11.43
CA GLY A 150 -24.26 -1.49 11.25
C GLY A 150 -23.68 -2.17 10.02
N SER A 151 -24.55 -2.89 9.28
CA SER A 151 -24.18 -3.58 8.04
C SER A 151 -23.92 -2.58 6.88
N PRO A 152 -22.95 -2.88 5.98
CA PRO A 152 -22.03 -4.01 5.98
C PRO A 152 -20.97 -3.89 7.08
N HIS A 153 -20.63 -5.00 7.75
CA HIS A 153 -19.71 -5.03 8.90
C HIS A 153 -18.24 -5.05 8.48
N ASN A 154 -17.88 -4.20 7.53
CA ASN A 154 -16.50 -4.06 7.04
C ASN A 154 -16.20 -2.62 6.59
N GLY A 155 -14.95 -2.20 6.76
CA GLY A 155 -14.47 -0.87 6.39
C GLY A 155 -14.37 -0.62 4.88
N ALA A 156 -14.42 -1.66 4.05
CA ALA A 156 -14.35 -1.52 2.61
C ALA A 156 -15.62 -0.93 2.00
N ASP A 157 -16.79 -1.35 2.51
CA ASP A 157 -18.09 -1.11 1.87
C ASP A 157 -19.05 -0.26 2.73
N ASN A 158 -18.71 0.01 4.02
CA ASN A 158 -19.59 0.74 4.92
C ASN A 158 -19.48 2.26 4.75
N THR A 159 -20.44 2.87 4.08
CA THR A 159 -20.44 4.32 3.78
C THR A 159 -20.59 5.21 5.03
N THR A 160 -21.27 4.73 6.07
CA THR A 160 -21.36 5.45 7.35
C THR A 160 -19.98 5.54 8.00
N LEU A 161 -19.21 4.43 7.98
CA LEU A 161 -17.83 4.43 8.48
C LEU A 161 -16.92 5.33 7.64
N HIS A 162 -17.10 5.35 6.30
CA HIS A 162 -16.35 6.25 5.43
C HIS A 162 -16.58 7.73 5.80
N ALA A 163 -17.83 8.12 6.06
CA ALA A 163 -18.16 9.47 6.49
C ALA A 163 -17.51 9.82 7.85
N ILE A 164 -17.46 8.88 8.79
CA ILE A 164 -16.79 9.08 10.09
C ILE A 164 -15.29 9.24 9.89
N GLY A 165 -14.63 8.37 9.10
CA GLY A 165 -13.20 8.48 8.79
C GLY A 165 -12.84 9.83 8.17
N ALA A 166 -13.68 10.35 7.27
CA ALA A 166 -13.49 11.66 6.66
C ALA A 166 -13.47 12.81 7.69
N THR A 167 -14.21 12.69 8.81
CA THR A 167 -14.18 13.71 9.89
C THR A 167 -12.81 13.78 10.57
N TYR A 168 -12.04 12.70 10.55
CA TYR A 168 -10.65 12.64 11.03
C TYR A 168 -9.62 13.01 9.96
N GLY A 169 -10.04 13.25 8.70
CA GLY A 169 -9.13 13.45 7.56
C GLY A 169 -8.55 12.15 7.00
N VAL A 170 -9.20 11.02 7.30
CA VAL A 170 -8.86 9.69 6.78
C VAL A 170 -9.95 9.26 5.79
N ASN A 171 -9.67 9.51 4.51
CA ASN A 171 -10.65 9.38 3.44
C ASN A 171 -10.53 8.05 2.72
N LYS A 172 -11.67 7.37 2.49
CA LYS A 172 -11.74 6.07 1.82
C LYS A 172 -11.59 6.19 0.30
N LEU A 173 -10.70 5.40 -0.31
CA LEU A 173 -10.68 5.17 -1.74
C LEU A 173 -11.62 4.00 -2.10
N LEU A 174 -12.72 4.28 -2.79
CA LEU A 174 -13.77 3.29 -3.06
C LEU A 174 -13.36 2.20 -4.06
N SER A 175 -12.42 2.51 -4.96
CA SER A 175 -11.90 1.57 -5.96
C SER A 175 -10.85 0.60 -5.41
N ASP A 176 -10.31 0.87 -4.21
CA ASP A 176 -9.32 0.02 -3.55
C ASP A 176 -9.77 -0.27 -2.11
N LYS A 177 -10.19 -1.53 -1.88
CA LYS A 177 -10.88 -1.93 -0.64
C LYS A 177 -10.14 -1.63 0.66
N PRO A 178 -8.84 -1.91 0.82
CA PRO A 178 -8.12 -1.61 2.06
C PRO A 178 -7.69 -0.14 2.17
N HIS A 179 -7.67 0.62 1.05
CA HIS A 179 -6.99 1.89 0.97
C HIS A 179 -7.77 3.07 1.57
N TRP A 180 -7.09 3.81 2.46
CA TRP A 180 -7.52 5.09 3.02
C TRP A 180 -6.36 6.09 2.90
N SER A 181 -6.66 7.36 2.67
CA SER A 181 -5.62 8.37 2.51
C SER A 181 -6.06 9.76 2.95
N SER A 182 -5.13 10.70 2.94
CA SER A 182 -5.43 12.11 3.27
C SER A 182 -6.41 12.76 2.29
N THR A 183 -6.56 12.23 1.07
CA THR A 183 -7.39 12.83 0.00
C THR A 183 -8.47 11.90 -0.53
N GLY A 184 -8.44 10.59 -0.23
CA GLY A 184 -9.33 9.59 -0.80
C GLY A 184 -8.92 9.08 -2.19
N HIS A 185 -7.64 9.29 -2.56
CA HIS A 185 -7.04 8.86 -3.84
C HIS A 185 -5.80 8.02 -3.63
#